data_1b9a319e1aba15529d81439edccb9184
#
_entry.id   1b9a319e1aba15529d81439edccb9184
#
_cell.length_a   1.000
_cell.length_b   1.000
_cell.length_c   1.000
_cell.angle_alpha   90.00
_cell.angle_beta   90.00
_cell.angle_gamma   90.00
#
_symmetry.space_group_name_H-M   'P 1'
#
loop_
_entity.id
_entity.type
_entity.pdbx_description
1 polymer ?
#
loop_
_entity_poly.entity_id
_entity_poly.type
_entity_poly.pdbx_seq_one_letter_code
_entity_poly.pdbx_strand_id
1 'polypeptide(L)'
;MSVEAERAAYVQKLDRAPRRIVELLAQLDGVERVSLFGSYAQGRRDLFTDLDVLVVWKTDRALLERLRSLYSLLDVAVDMDVICYTPAEFEEMKDRPFLRQVLREEVLLFEKKPS
;
A
#
# COMPACT_ATOMS: atom_id res chain seq x y z
N MET A 1 14.94 -24.79 10.59
CA MET A 1 14.89 -24.14 9.26
C MET A 1 16.00 -23.12 9.17
N SER A 2 16.68 -23.03 8.03
CA SER A 2 17.76 -22.08 7.86
C SER A 2 17.23 -20.66 7.66
N VAL A 3 18.07 -19.66 7.96
CA VAL A 3 17.74 -18.25 7.70
C VAL A 3 17.46 -18.01 6.22
N GLU A 4 18.20 -18.68 5.35
CA GLU A 4 18.02 -18.57 3.91
C GLU A 4 16.66 -19.10 3.45
N ALA A 5 16.20 -20.22 4.03
CA ALA A 5 14.89 -20.75 3.73
C ALA A 5 13.77 -19.84 4.26
N GLU A 6 13.96 -19.26 5.45
CA GLU A 6 13.01 -18.32 6.01
C GLU A 6 12.93 -17.04 5.17
N ARG A 7 14.09 -16.54 4.73
CA ARG A 7 14.16 -15.39 3.86
C ARG A 7 13.43 -15.64 2.53
N ALA A 8 13.70 -16.78 1.91
CA ALA A 8 13.06 -17.13 0.64
C ALA A 8 11.54 -17.25 0.78
N ALA A 9 11.07 -17.85 1.87
CA ALA A 9 9.64 -17.98 2.14
C ALA A 9 8.98 -16.60 2.33
N TYR A 10 9.63 -15.72 3.09
CA TYR A 10 9.12 -14.37 3.32
C TYR A 10 9.08 -13.55 2.03
N VAL A 11 10.15 -13.61 1.21
CA VAL A 11 10.20 -12.91 -0.07
C VAL A 11 9.07 -13.37 -0.99
N GLN A 12 8.74 -14.65 -1.00
CA GLN A 12 7.60 -15.15 -1.77
C GLN A 12 6.29 -14.53 -1.28
N LYS A 13 6.11 -14.39 0.03
CA LYS A 13 4.92 -13.73 0.58
C LYS A 13 4.87 -12.26 0.18
N LEU A 14 6.01 -11.57 0.23
CA LEU A 14 6.11 -10.17 -0.22
C LEU A 14 5.69 -10.05 -1.68
N ASP A 15 6.17 -10.93 -2.55
CA ASP A 15 5.91 -10.83 -3.98
C ASP A 15 4.47 -11.19 -4.36
N ARG A 16 3.77 -11.94 -3.53
CA ARG A 16 2.35 -12.27 -3.72
C ARG A 16 1.40 -11.21 -3.16
N ALA A 17 1.85 -10.46 -2.16
CA ALA A 17 1.00 -9.54 -1.43
C ALA A 17 0.42 -8.40 -2.27
N PRO A 18 1.16 -7.76 -3.20
CA PRO A 18 0.60 -6.65 -3.98
C PRO A 18 -0.67 -7.01 -4.74
N ARG A 19 -0.69 -8.18 -5.36
CA ARG A 19 -1.88 -8.64 -6.09
C ARG A 19 -3.06 -8.87 -5.14
N ARG A 20 -2.79 -9.46 -3.97
CA ARG A 20 -3.82 -9.69 -2.97
C ARG A 20 -4.37 -8.39 -2.40
N ILE A 21 -3.50 -7.41 -2.19
CA ILE A 21 -3.92 -6.08 -1.73
C ILE A 21 -4.91 -5.46 -2.72
N VAL A 22 -4.61 -5.49 -4.01
CA VAL A 22 -5.53 -4.95 -5.03
C VAL A 22 -6.86 -5.70 -5.02
N GLU A 23 -6.84 -7.02 -4.94
CA GLU A 23 -8.05 -7.83 -4.90
C GLU A 23 -8.93 -7.48 -3.68
N LEU A 24 -8.31 -7.31 -2.51
CA LEU A 24 -9.02 -6.96 -1.29
C LEU A 24 -9.59 -5.54 -1.34
N LEU A 25 -8.80 -4.59 -1.82
CA LEU A 25 -9.22 -3.19 -1.89
C LEU A 25 -10.29 -2.97 -2.96
N ALA A 26 -10.34 -3.83 -3.97
CA ALA A 26 -11.41 -3.77 -4.98
C ALA A 26 -12.80 -4.02 -4.39
N GLN A 27 -12.88 -4.57 -3.17
CA GLN A 27 -14.15 -4.78 -2.47
C GLN A 27 -14.69 -3.51 -1.82
N LEU A 28 -13.87 -2.47 -1.71
CA LEU A 28 -14.28 -1.20 -1.12
C LEU A 28 -14.71 -0.22 -2.19
N ASP A 29 -15.89 0.38 -1.99
CA ASP A 29 -16.33 1.45 -2.86
C ASP A 29 -15.51 2.70 -2.61
N GLY A 30 -15.09 3.37 -3.68
CA GLY A 30 -14.44 4.66 -3.59
C GLY A 30 -12.93 4.64 -3.60
N VAL A 31 -12.29 3.48 -3.63
CA VAL A 31 -10.82 3.43 -3.76
C VAL A 31 -10.45 3.90 -5.16
N GLU A 32 -9.60 4.93 -5.23
CA GLU A 32 -9.22 5.56 -6.50
C GLU A 32 -7.77 5.30 -6.88
N ARG A 33 -6.91 5.00 -5.92
CA ARG A 33 -5.49 4.77 -6.19
C ARG A 33 -4.90 3.86 -5.13
N VAL A 34 -4.08 2.91 -5.56
CA VAL A 34 -3.30 2.04 -4.69
C VAL A 34 -1.90 1.93 -5.28
N SER A 35 -0.89 2.24 -4.49
CA SER A 35 0.49 2.08 -4.92
C SER A 35 1.38 1.59 -3.77
N LEU A 36 2.54 1.09 -4.14
CA LEU A 36 3.60 0.73 -3.19
C LEU A 36 4.70 1.78 -3.26
N PHE A 37 5.31 2.05 -2.12
CA PHE A 37 6.48 2.93 -2.06
C PHE A 37 7.47 2.32 -1.07
N GLY A 38 8.56 3.04 -0.78
CA GLY A 38 9.54 2.58 0.20
C GLY A 38 10.43 1.45 -0.30
N SER A 39 10.98 0.68 0.63
CA SER A 39 12.06 -0.25 0.32
C SER A 39 11.66 -1.38 -0.65
N TYR A 40 10.48 -1.93 -0.50
CA TYR A 40 10.01 -2.98 -1.42
C TYR A 40 9.89 -2.43 -2.85
N ALA A 41 9.29 -1.26 -3.00
CA ALA A 41 9.12 -0.63 -4.32
C ALA A 41 10.46 -0.33 -4.98
N GLN A 42 11.50 -0.10 -4.18
CA GLN A 42 12.87 0.15 -4.66
C GLN A 42 13.67 -1.12 -4.89
N GLY A 43 13.09 -2.29 -4.66
CA GLY A 43 13.73 -3.57 -4.98
C GLY A 43 14.28 -4.36 -3.79
N ARG A 44 14.15 -3.86 -2.56
CA ARG A 44 14.65 -4.59 -1.39
C ARG A 44 13.83 -5.85 -1.14
N ARG A 45 14.52 -6.97 -0.89
CA ARG A 45 13.92 -8.29 -0.68
C ARG A 45 14.67 -9.04 0.41
N ASP A 46 14.28 -8.82 1.67
CA ASP A 46 14.85 -9.53 2.82
C ASP A 46 13.81 -9.62 3.96
N LEU A 47 14.22 -10.22 5.09
CA LEU A 47 13.34 -10.39 6.25
C LEU A 47 12.93 -9.09 6.92
N PHE A 48 13.61 -7.99 6.64
CA PHE A 48 13.31 -6.67 7.20
C PHE A 48 12.55 -5.77 6.24
N THR A 49 12.17 -6.31 5.08
CA THR A 49 11.42 -5.54 4.08
C THR A 49 9.95 -5.51 4.45
N ASP A 50 9.39 -4.30 4.55
CA ASP A 50 7.96 -4.09 4.76
C ASP A 50 7.32 -3.63 3.46
N LEU A 51 6.01 -3.81 3.36
CA LEU A 51 5.23 -3.18 2.29
C LEU A 51 4.71 -1.84 2.79
N ASP A 52 5.06 -0.78 2.09
CA ASP A 52 4.50 0.55 2.33
C ASP A 52 3.44 0.81 1.26
N VAL A 53 2.20 1.00 1.69
CA VAL A 53 1.05 1.07 0.79
C VAL A 53 0.40 2.45 0.89
N LEU A 54 0.23 3.10 -0.26
CA LEU A 54 -0.51 4.34 -0.38
C LEU A 54 -1.90 4.02 -0.93
N VAL A 55 -2.94 4.46 -0.22
CA VAL A 55 -4.33 4.30 -0.66
C VAL A 55 -4.98 5.68 -0.74
N VAL A 56 -5.57 5.99 -1.88
CA VAL A 56 -6.44 7.16 -2.02
C VAL A 56 -7.87 6.63 -2.08
N TRP A 57 -8.67 7.01 -1.09
CA TRP A 57 -10.00 6.44 -0.87
C TRP A 57 -11.03 7.54 -0.67
N LYS A 58 -11.98 7.61 -1.58
CA LYS A 58 -13.09 8.55 -1.47
C LYS A 58 -14.10 8.01 -0.45
N THR A 59 -14.14 8.60 0.73
CA THR A 59 -14.98 8.17 1.84
C THR A 59 -15.19 9.33 2.82
N ASP A 60 -16.27 9.26 3.57
CA ASP A 60 -16.56 10.23 4.64
C ASP A 60 -15.92 9.85 5.97
N ARG A 61 -15.28 8.68 6.05
CA ARG A 61 -14.68 8.20 7.30
C ARG A 61 -13.50 9.05 7.71
N ALA A 62 -13.35 9.28 9.01
CA ALA A 62 -12.17 9.93 9.58
C ALA A 62 -10.95 9.03 9.39
N LEU A 63 -9.75 9.63 9.46
CA LEU A 63 -8.50 8.92 9.19
C LEU A 63 -8.35 7.64 10.02
N LEU A 64 -8.64 7.71 11.32
CA LEU A 64 -8.48 6.55 12.19
C LEU A 64 -9.42 5.40 11.78
N GLU A 65 -10.65 5.72 11.42
CA GLU A 65 -11.60 4.72 10.94
C GLU A 65 -11.18 4.12 9.61
N ARG A 66 -10.64 4.95 8.71
CA ARG A 66 -10.09 4.46 7.45
C ARG A 66 -8.98 3.45 7.68
N LEU A 67 -8.03 3.79 8.55
CA LEU A 67 -6.91 2.90 8.86
C LEU A 67 -7.37 1.60 9.51
N ARG A 68 -8.33 1.66 10.43
CA ARG A 68 -8.90 0.47 11.05
C ARG A 68 -9.53 -0.45 10.00
N SER A 69 -10.30 0.13 9.08
CA SER A 69 -10.95 -0.62 8.01
C SER A 69 -9.92 -1.28 7.09
N LEU A 70 -8.87 -0.53 6.71
CA LEU A 70 -7.85 -1.03 5.81
C LEU A 70 -7.01 -2.13 6.46
N TYR A 71 -6.55 -1.94 7.69
CA TYR A 71 -5.75 -2.96 8.38
C TYR A 71 -6.58 -4.21 8.69
N SER A 72 -7.86 -4.06 8.97
CA SER A 72 -8.76 -5.19 9.18
C SER A 72 -8.97 -5.99 7.90
N LEU A 73 -9.05 -5.31 6.77
CA LEU A 73 -9.27 -5.95 5.47
C LEU A 73 -7.99 -6.58 4.91
N LEU A 74 -6.85 -5.91 5.10
CA LEU A 74 -5.60 -6.31 4.45
C LEU A 74 -4.84 -7.34 5.29
N ASP A 75 -5.21 -8.60 5.13
CA ASP A 75 -4.53 -9.73 5.76
C ASP A 75 -3.67 -10.42 4.69
N VAL A 76 -2.42 -9.98 4.57
CA VAL A 76 -1.52 -10.44 3.50
C VAL A 76 -0.26 -11.16 4.02
N ALA A 77 -0.21 -11.45 5.30
CA ALA A 77 0.85 -12.24 5.97
C ALA A 77 2.27 -11.67 5.83
N VAL A 78 2.39 -10.36 5.62
CA VAL A 78 3.67 -9.63 5.63
C VAL A 78 3.50 -8.35 6.44
N ASP A 79 4.62 -7.81 6.92
CA ASP A 79 4.60 -6.54 7.62
C ASP A 79 4.25 -5.42 6.65
N MET A 80 3.34 -4.54 7.07
CA MET A 80 2.79 -3.55 6.17
C MET A 80 2.48 -2.25 6.92
N ASP A 81 2.79 -1.13 6.28
CA ASP A 81 2.39 0.19 6.71
C ASP A 81 1.49 0.82 5.66
N VAL A 82 0.33 1.30 6.08
CA VAL A 82 -0.64 1.91 5.18
C VAL A 82 -0.77 3.39 5.47
N ILE A 83 -0.63 4.21 4.44
CA ILE A 83 -1.02 5.62 4.50
C ILE A 83 -2.26 5.79 3.63
N CYS A 84 -3.21 6.58 4.11
CA CYS A 84 -4.49 6.75 3.43
C CYS A 84 -4.87 8.22 3.37
N TYR A 85 -5.24 8.66 2.17
CA TYR A 85 -5.75 10.01 1.93
C TYR A 85 -7.09 9.92 1.23
N THR A 86 -7.98 10.87 1.50
CA THR A 86 -9.11 11.09 0.60
C THR A 86 -8.58 11.80 -0.66
N PRO A 87 -9.34 11.81 -1.77
CA PRO A 87 -8.92 12.55 -2.95
C PRO A 87 -8.62 14.02 -2.68
N ALA A 88 -9.43 14.68 -1.84
CA ALA A 88 -9.20 16.08 -1.48
C ALA A 88 -7.92 16.28 -0.69
N GLU A 89 -7.68 15.42 0.31
CA GLU A 89 -6.44 15.43 1.09
C GLU A 89 -5.22 15.17 0.20
N PHE A 90 -5.34 14.21 -0.72
CA PHE A 90 -4.26 13.86 -1.63
C PHE A 90 -3.88 15.05 -2.52
N GLU A 91 -4.86 15.73 -3.12
CA GLU A 91 -4.61 16.90 -3.93
C GLU A 91 -3.91 18.01 -3.15
N GLU A 92 -4.30 18.20 -1.88
CA GLU A 92 -3.69 19.22 -1.01
C GLU A 92 -2.26 18.85 -0.62
N MET A 93 -1.97 17.57 -0.42
CA MET A 93 -0.69 17.10 0.14
C MET A 93 0.33 16.64 -0.90
N LYS A 94 -0.08 16.37 -2.14
CA LYS A 94 0.77 15.72 -3.13
C LYS A 94 2.05 16.48 -3.49
N ASP A 95 2.05 17.79 -3.34
CA ASP A 95 3.22 18.63 -3.66
C ASP A 95 4.14 18.84 -2.45
N ARG A 96 3.77 18.33 -1.28
CA ARG A 96 4.60 18.40 -0.09
C ARG A 96 5.73 17.36 -0.14
N PRO A 97 6.85 17.61 0.54
CA PRO A 97 8.06 16.80 0.39
C PRO A 97 7.83 15.29 0.52
N PHE A 98 7.08 14.85 1.53
CA PHE A 98 6.86 13.42 1.76
C PHE A 98 6.13 12.76 0.58
N LEU A 99 4.97 13.29 0.19
CA LEU A 99 4.21 12.70 -0.92
C LEU A 99 4.87 12.88 -2.27
N ARG A 100 5.59 13.98 -2.47
CA ARG A 100 6.39 14.14 -3.69
C ARG A 100 7.40 13.00 -3.84
N GLN A 101 8.06 12.64 -2.73
CA GLN A 101 9.02 11.53 -2.73
C GLN A 101 8.32 10.20 -2.99
N VAL A 102 7.20 9.96 -2.32
CA VAL A 102 6.40 8.74 -2.51
C VAL A 102 6.00 8.60 -3.98
N LEU A 103 5.43 9.65 -4.57
CA LEU A 103 4.96 9.62 -5.95
C LEU A 103 6.09 9.45 -6.96
N ARG A 104 7.27 9.93 -6.64
CA ARG A 104 8.45 9.77 -7.49
C ARG A 104 8.95 8.32 -7.53
N GLU A 105 8.79 7.60 -6.41
CA GLU A 105 9.34 6.26 -6.22
C GLU A 105 8.29 5.15 -6.32
N GLU A 106 7.02 5.49 -6.39
CA GLU A 106 5.94 4.51 -6.28
C GLU A 106 5.90 3.51 -7.43
N VAL A 107 5.41 2.33 -7.09
CA VAL A 107 4.94 1.34 -8.06
C VAL A 107 3.42 1.37 -8.01
N LEU A 108 2.79 1.86 -9.06
CA LEU A 108 1.34 1.99 -9.13
C LEU A 108 0.71 0.61 -9.35
N LEU A 109 -0.20 0.22 -8.48
CA LEU A 109 -0.91 -1.06 -8.58
C LEU A 109 -2.30 -0.90 -9.18
N PHE A 110 -2.98 0.18 -8.85
CA PHE A 110 -4.33 0.45 -9.32
C PHE A 110 -4.57 1.95 -9.36
N GLU A 111 -5.22 2.39 -10.41
CA GLU A 111 -5.69 3.77 -10.52
C GLU A 111 -7.01 3.77 -11.26
N LYS A 112 -8.02 4.37 -10.63
CA LYS A 112 -9.32 4.52 -11.26
C LYS A 112 -9.22 5.56 -12.38
N LYS A 113 -9.60 5.17 -13.58
CA LYS A 113 -9.62 6.11 -14.71
C LYS A 113 -10.80 7.08 -14.56
N PRO A 114 -10.60 8.36 -14.88
CA PRO A 114 -11.72 9.30 -14.91
C PRO A 114 -12.74 8.83 -15.93
N SER A 115 -13.99 8.89 -15.51
CA SER A 115 -15.13 8.51 -16.37
C SER A 115 -15.49 9.62 -17.33
#